data_1c6e7361df654495543dc2209f7ff790
#
_entry.id   1c6e7361df654495543dc2209f7ff790
#
_cell.length_a   1.000
_cell.length_b   1.000
_cell.length_c   1.000
_cell.angle_alpha   90.00
_cell.angle_beta   90.00
_cell.angle_gamma   90.00
#
_symmetry.space_group_name_H-M   'P 1'
#
loop_
_entity.id
_entity.type
_entity.pdbx_description
1 polymer ?
#
loop_
_entity_poly.entity_id
_entity_poly.type
_entity_poly.pdbx_seq_one_letter_code
_entity_poly.pdbx_strand_id
1 'polypeptide(L)'
;MQPQICIITGSTLGSAEYVGDHLSEILQQQGYATRVENRAELADVLNDKIWLIVTSTHGAGELPDNLRPFIWQIAQEKTDLSHLKFAVVGLGNSDYDTFCFAVDEVEQTLLKQGAQQVCPSLRIDVLTEFDHDQCAEEWLPNFTSQL
;
A
#
# COMPACT_ATOMS: atom_id res chain seq x y z
N MET A 1 -6.00 0.83 23.32
CA MET A 1 -6.47 1.60 22.16
C MET A 1 -5.73 1.14 20.92
N GLN A 2 -6.45 0.82 19.86
CA GLN A 2 -5.82 0.39 18.61
C GLN A 2 -5.22 1.59 17.87
N PRO A 3 -4.08 1.41 17.20
CA PRO A 3 -3.48 2.50 16.45
C PRO A 3 -4.30 2.85 15.22
N GLN A 4 -4.10 4.06 14.72
CA GLN A 4 -4.71 4.49 13.46
C GLN A 4 -3.88 3.99 12.29
N ILE A 5 -4.55 3.46 11.27
CA ILE A 5 -3.91 2.97 10.05
C ILE A 5 -4.29 3.90 8.90
N CYS A 6 -3.29 4.46 8.24
CA CYS A 6 -3.51 5.25 7.03
C CYS A 6 -3.37 4.33 5.81
N ILE A 7 -4.44 4.18 5.05
CA ILE A 7 -4.45 3.37 3.84
C ILE A 7 -4.21 4.30 2.66
N ILE A 8 -3.08 4.12 1.98
CA ILE A 8 -2.66 4.96 0.86
C ILE A 8 -2.81 4.16 -0.42
N THR A 9 -3.63 4.64 -1.35
CA THR A 9 -3.94 3.90 -2.57
C THR A 9 -3.43 4.60 -3.81
N GLY A 10 -3.14 3.82 -4.85
CA GLY A 10 -2.81 4.34 -6.16
C GLY A 10 -3.20 3.37 -7.25
N SER A 11 -3.97 3.84 -8.23
CA SER A 11 -4.29 3.05 -9.42
C SER A 11 -4.76 3.97 -10.53
N THR A 12 -4.79 3.44 -11.76
CA THR A 12 -5.26 4.19 -12.93
C THR A 12 -6.77 4.12 -13.06
N LEU A 13 -7.34 2.95 -12.75
CA LEU A 13 -8.76 2.65 -12.99
C LEU A 13 -9.56 2.42 -11.72
N GLY A 14 -9.00 2.70 -10.55
CA GLY A 14 -9.71 2.59 -9.28
C GLY A 14 -9.63 1.22 -8.60
N SER A 15 -8.95 0.23 -9.18
CA SER A 15 -8.91 -1.11 -8.60
C SER A 15 -8.27 -1.15 -7.22
N ALA A 16 -7.19 -0.41 -7.02
CA ALA A 16 -6.52 -0.37 -5.72
C ALA A 16 -7.38 0.35 -4.68
N GLU A 17 -8.13 1.36 -5.09
CA GLU A 17 -9.03 2.08 -4.20
C GLU A 17 -10.15 1.17 -3.68
N TYR A 18 -10.71 0.31 -4.53
CA TYR A 18 -11.71 -0.66 -4.10
C TYR A 18 -11.15 -1.62 -3.04
N VAL A 19 -9.96 -2.15 -3.28
CA VAL A 19 -9.30 -3.04 -2.30
C VAL A 19 -9.02 -2.27 -1.00
N GLY A 20 -8.51 -1.05 -1.11
CA GLY A 20 -8.22 -0.22 0.05
C GLY A 20 -9.46 0.08 0.89
N ASP A 21 -10.58 0.41 0.24
CA ASP A 21 -11.84 0.66 0.93
C ASP A 21 -12.35 -0.60 1.63
N HIS A 22 -12.23 -1.75 0.99
CA HIS A 22 -12.63 -3.02 1.59
C HIS A 22 -11.81 -3.35 2.84
N LEU A 23 -10.48 -3.17 2.75
CA LEU A 23 -9.60 -3.40 3.88
C LEU A 23 -9.87 -2.42 5.03
N SER A 24 -10.16 -1.16 4.69
CA SER A 24 -10.54 -0.16 5.69
C SER A 24 -11.77 -0.60 6.48
N GLU A 25 -12.79 -1.09 5.77
CA GLU A 25 -14.02 -1.56 6.40
C GLU A 25 -13.77 -2.72 7.36
N ILE A 26 -12.96 -3.70 6.93
CA ILE A 26 -12.61 -4.85 7.77
C ILE A 26 -11.83 -4.40 9.02
N LEU A 27 -10.85 -3.52 8.83
CA LEU A 27 -10.05 -3.02 9.95
C LEU A 27 -10.90 -2.27 10.96
N GLN A 28 -11.87 -1.48 10.50
CA GLN A 28 -12.80 -0.80 11.39
C GLN A 28 -13.63 -1.79 12.20
N GLN A 29 -14.08 -2.88 11.56
CA GLN A 29 -14.81 -3.94 12.27
C GLN A 29 -13.96 -4.60 13.34
N GLN A 30 -12.63 -4.59 13.19
CA GLN A 30 -11.69 -5.15 14.15
C GLN A 30 -11.26 -4.15 15.21
N GLY A 31 -11.82 -2.93 15.18
CA GLY A 31 -11.55 -1.92 16.19
C GLY A 31 -10.46 -0.90 15.85
N TYR A 32 -9.88 -0.97 14.65
CA TYR A 32 -8.87 0.01 14.23
C TYR A 32 -9.53 1.27 13.70
N ALA A 33 -8.91 2.42 13.96
CA ALA A 33 -9.26 3.66 13.28
C ALA A 33 -8.53 3.68 11.94
N THR A 34 -9.22 4.02 10.85
CA THR A 34 -8.61 4.06 9.52
C THR A 34 -8.88 5.39 8.82
N ARG A 35 -7.96 5.74 7.91
CA ARG A 35 -8.13 6.86 6.99
C ARG A 35 -7.65 6.38 5.63
N VAL A 36 -8.43 6.65 4.58
CA VAL A 36 -8.07 6.26 3.22
C VAL A 36 -7.68 7.51 2.44
N GLU A 37 -6.48 7.49 1.85
CA GLU A 37 -5.93 8.59 1.05
C GLU A 37 -5.66 8.09 -0.36
N ASN A 38 -6.51 8.51 -1.32
CA ASN A 38 -6.40 8.08 -2.72
C ASN A 38 -5.45 8.96 -3.54
N ARG A 39 -5.04 10.09 -2.98
CA ARG A 39 -4.01 10.98 -3.54
C ARG A 39 -3.26 11.57 -2.38
N ALA A 40 -2.44 10.74 -1.74
CA ALA A 40 -1.77 11.13 -0.51
C ALA A 40 -0.82 12.30 -0.73
N GLU A 41 -0.85 13.24 0.21
CA GLU A 41 0.13 14.31 0.31
C GLU A 41 1.04 14.00 1.49
N LEU A 42 2.35 14.06 1.28
CA LEU A 42 3.30 13.68 2.32
C LEU A 42 3.09 14.45 3.62
N ALA A 43 2.81 15.74 3.54
CA ALA A 43 2.60 16.59 4.71
C ALA A 43 1.41 16.11 5.56
N ASP A 44 0.39 15.51 4.93
CA ASP A 44 -0.81 15.06 5.64
C ASP A 44 -0.63 13.71 6.33
N VAL A 45 0.30 12.88 5.86
CA VAL A 45 0.46 11.50 6.34
C VAL A 45 1.79 11.26 7.04
N LEU A 46 2.67 12.25 7.06
CA LEU A 46 4.04 12.11 7.57
C LEU A 46 4.07 11.71 9.05
N ASN A 47 3.10 12.16 9.83
CA ASN A 47 3.04 11.89 11.26
C ASN A 47 2.30 10.59 11.62
N ASP A 48 1.75 9.91 10.64
CA ASP A 48 1.11 8.62 10.86
C ASP A 48 2.17 7.57 11.20
N LYS A 49 1.82 6.62 12.05
CA LYS A 49 2.74 5.59 12.51
C LYS A 49 2.64 4.30 11.69
N ILE A 50 1.54 4.11 10.99
CA ILE A 50 1.27 2.88 10.22
C ILE A 50 0.67 3.25 8.88
N TRP A 51 1.31 2.79 7.81
CA TRP A 51 0.78 2.91 6.44
C TRP A 51 0.48 1.52 5.88
N LEU A 52 -0.69 1.37 5.29
CA LEU A 52 -1.02 0.22 4.44
C LEU A 52 -1.16 0.77 3.02
N ILE A 53 -0.24 0.41 2.16
CA ILE A 53 -0.21 0.93 0.79
C ILE A 53 -0.79 -0.09 -0.15
N VAL A 54 -1.77 0.32 -0.96
CA VAL A 54 -2.41 -0.54 -1.96
C VAL A 54 -2.20 0.11 -3.31
N THR A 55 -1.48 -0.55 -4.20
CA THR A 55 -1.13 0.04 -5.49
C THR A 55 -1.27 -0.96 -6.64
N SER A 56 -1.71 -0.47 -7.78
CA SER A 56 -1.61 -1.22 -9.02
C SER A 56 -0.26 -0.93 -9.68
N THR A 57 0.07 -1.72 -10.71
CA THR A 57 1.30 -1.55 -11.49
C THR A 57 0.94 -1.25 -12.94
N HIS A 58 1.51 -0.19 -13.51
CA HIS A 58 1.40 0.10 -14.94
C HIS A 58 2.20 -0.91 -15.75
N GLY A 59 1.88 -1.04 -17.04
CA GLY A 59 2.45 -2.04 -17.90
C GLY A 59 3.97 -2.10 -17.93
N ALA A 60 4.66 -0.97 -17.75
CA ALA A 60 6.14 -0.90 -17.72
C ALA A 60 6.71 -1.04 -16.31
N GLY A 61 5.91 -1.43 -15.33
CA GLY A 61 6.34 -1.57 -13.94
C GLY A 61 6.28 -0.29 -13.14
N GLU A 62 5.66 0.74 -13.68
CA GLU A 62 5.64 2.06 -13.07
C GLU A 62 4.53 2.18 -12.02
N LEU A 63 4.75 3.10 -11.07
CA LEU A 63 3.72 3.49 -10.12
C LEU A 63 2.59 4.22 -10.84
N PRO A 64 1.33 4.09 -10.37
CA PRO A 64 0.22 4.88 -10.91
C PRO A 64 0.46 6.38 -10.72
N ASP A 65 -0.14 7.18 -11.60
CA ASP A 65 0.04 8.64 -11.59
C ASP A 65 -0.39 9.28 -10.28
N ASN A 66 -1.36 8.72 -9.58
CA ASN A 66 -1.84 9.28 -8.31
C ASN A 66 -1.00 8.84 -7.10
N LEU A 67 0.02 8.00 -7.31
CA LEU A 67 0.95 7.60 -6.23
C LEU A 67 2.39 7.99 -6.53
N ARG A 68 2.77 8.08 -7.80
CA ARG A 68 4.14 8.36 -8.20
C ARG A 68 4.72 9.63 -7.57
N PRO A 69 4.01 10.79 -7.60
CA PRO A 69 4.58 12.00 -7.00
C PRO A 69 4.84 11.86 -5.50
N PHE A 70 3.99 11.14 -4.80
CA PHE A 70 4.13 10.90 -3.36
C PHE A 70 5.41 10.12 -3.04
N ILE A 71 5.62 9.00 -3.73
CA ILE A 71 6.80 8.16 -3.54
C ILE A 71 8.06 8.90 -3.98
N TRP A 72 7.99 9.62 -5.11
CA TRP A 72 9.10 10.42 -5.61
C TRP A 72 9.53 11.49 -4.60
N GLN A 73 8.55 12.17 -3.98
CA GLN A 73 8.82 13.20 -2.99
C GLN A 73 9.57 12.64 -1.78
N ILE A 74 9.14 11.47 -1.30
CA ILE A 74 9.80 10.79 -0.17
C ILE A 74 11.27 10.55 -0.49
N ALA A 75 11.57 10.06 -1.69
CA ALA A 75 12.94 9.78 -2.10
C ALA A 75 13.76 11.06 -2.27
N GLN A 76 13.19 12.10 -2.88
CA GLN A 76 13.89 13.34 -3.16
C GLN A 76 14.21 14.13 -1.89
N GLU A 77 13.27 14.19 -0.97
CA GLU A 77 13.45 14.92 0.28
C GLU A 77 14.18 14.11 1.34
N LYS A 78 14.51 12.86 1.05
CA LYS A 78 15.15 11.93 1.98
C LYS A 78 14.44 11.94 3.33
N THR A 79 13.12 11.82 3.27
CA THR A 79 12.24 11.89 4.43
C THR A 79 12.59 10.82 5.45
N ASP A 80 12.73 11.19 6.72
CA ASP A 80 13.00 10.25 7.79
C ASP A 80 11.70 9.54 8.18
N LEU A 81 11.64 8.23 7.90
CA LEU A 81 10.49 7.39 8.19
C LEU A 81 10.80 6.34 9.26
N SER A 82 11.80 6.60 10.12
CA SER A 82 12.23 5.64 11.15
C SER A 82 11.13 5.31 12.17
N HIS A 83 10.10 6.14 12.27
CA HIS A 83 8.95 5.94 13.16
C HIS A 83 7.83 5.12 12.52
N LEU A 84 7.95 4.82 11.23
CA LEU A 84 6.85 4.28 10.41
C LEU A 84 6.94 2.77 10.27
N LYS A 85 5.79 2.11 10.44
CA LYS A 85 5.60 0.70 10.07
C LYS A 85 4.71 0.67 8.84
N PHE A 86 5.00 -0.23 7.90
CA PHE A 86 4.20 -0.30 6.67
C PHE A 86 4.05 -1.72 6.16
N ALA A 87 3.01 -1.91 5.34
CA ALA A 87 2.84 -3.09 4.52
C ALA A 87 2.29 -2.67 3.16
N VAL A 88 2.46 -3.51 2.15
CA VAL A 88 2.08 -3.18 0.77
C VAL A 88 1.24 -4.31 0.18
N VAL A 89 0.15 -3.92 -0.49
CA VAL A 89 -0.67 -4.81 -1.32
C VAL A 89 -0.57 -4.30 -2.75
N GLY A 90 -0.15 -5.16 -3.66
CA GLY A 90 -0.01 -4.80 -5.07
C GLY A 90 -0.94 -5.60 -5.95
N LEU A 91 -1.48 -4.94 -6.98
CA LEU A 91 -2.22 -5.58 -8.05
C LEU A 91 -1.40 -5.47 -9.33
N GLY A 92 -1.29 -6.58 -10.06
CA GLY A 92 -0.52 -6.61 -11.29
C GLY A 92 -1.00 -7.73 -12.19
N ASN A 93 -0.43 -7.76 -13.40
CA ASN A 93 -0.78 -8.74 -14.41
C ASN A 93 0.47 -9.57 -14.73
N SER A 94 0.40 -10.88 -14.47
CA SER A 94 1.55 -11.78 -14.65
C SER A 94 1.97 -12.00 -16.10
N ASP A 95 1.16 -11.55 -17.07
CA ASP A 95 1.56 -11.53 -18.47
C ASP A 95 2.66 -10.52 -18.76
N TYR A 96 2.87 -9.54 -17.86
CA TYR A 96 3.93 -8.56 -18.02
C TYR A 96 5.19 -8.97 -17.26
N ASP A 97 6.37 -8.76 -17.86
CA ASP A 97 7.65 -9.01 -17.20
C ASP A 97 7.82 -8.16 -15.92
N THR A 98 7.08 -7.06 -15.84
CA THR A 98 7.13 -6.11 -14.73
C THR A 98 6.04 -6.36 -13.69
N PHE A 99 5.60 -7.62 -13.55
CA PHE A 99 4.54 -7.99 -12.61
C PHE A 99 4.82 -7.45 -11.21
N CYS A 100 3.90 -6.59 -10.72
CA CYS A 100 3.95 -5.97 -9.38
C CYS A 100 5.24 -5.22 -9.06
N PHE A 101 5.97 -4.70 -10.06
CA PHE A 101 7.18 -3.92 -9.83
C PHE A 101 6.92 -2.64 -9.05
N ALA A 102 5.69 -2.10 -9.08
CA ALA A 102 5.32 -0.95 -8.26
C ALA A 102 5.48 -1.26 -6.77
N VAL A 103 5.19 -2.50 -6.35
CA VAL A 103 5.40 -2.95 -4.98
C VAL A 103 6.89 -2.85 -4.60
N ASP A 104 7.76 -3.33 -5.49
CA ASP A 104 9.21 -3.29 -5.23
C ASP A 104 9.70 -1.86 -5.06
N GLU A 105 9.22 -0.94 -5.89
CA GLU A 105 9.61 0.47 -5.82
C GLU A 105 9.17 1.10 -4.50
N VAL A 106 7.93 0.83 -4.07
CA VAL A 106 7.43 1.33 -2.78
C VAL A 106 8.27 0.76 -1.64
N GLU A 107 8.49 -0.55 -1.62
CA GLU A 107 9.26 -1.20 -0.56
C GLU A 107 10.68 -0.60 -0.46
N GLN A 108 11.37 -0.51 -1.59
CA GLN A 108 12.75 -0.01 -1.60
C GLN A 108 12.82 1.44 -1.14
N THR A 109 11.89 2.28 -1.59
CA THR A 109 11.87 3.68 -1.21
C THR A 109 11.65 3.86 0.28
N LEU A 110 10.66 3.17 0.84
CA LEU A 110 10.33 3.31 2.26
C LEU A 110 11.39 2.70 3.16
N LEU A 111 11.93 1.54 2.79
CA LEU A 111 13.01 0.90 3.57
C LEU A 111 14.26 1.76 3.57
N LYS A 112 14.60 2.38 2.44
CA LYS A 112 15.76 3.25 2.33
C LYS A 112 15.64 4.46 3.26
N GLN A 113 14.43 4.92 3.52
CA GLN A 113 14.19 6.06 4.40
C GLN A 113 13.97 5.65 5.86
N GLY A 114 14.19 4.39 6.20
CA GLY A 114 14.17 3.92 7.58
C GLY A 114 12.89 3.29 8.06
N ALA A 115 11.85 3.21 7.22
CA ALA A 115 10.59 2.60 7.60
C ALA A 115 10.75 1.09 7.80
N GLN A 116 9.91 0.51 8.67
CA GLN A 116 9.92 -0.90 8.98
C GLN A 116 8.79 -1.61 8.25
N GLN A 117 9.13 -2.58 7.39
CA GLN A 117 8.14 -3.45 6.74
C GLN A 117 7.74 -4.54 7.73
N VAL A 118 6.45 -4.63 8.06
CA VAL A 118 6.00 -5.51 9.14
C VAL A 118 5.63 -6.91 8.68
N CYS A 119 5.41 -7.10 7.39
CA CYS A 119 5.12 -8.43 6.83
C CYS A 119 5.43 -8.44 5.34
N PRO A 120 5.55 -9.63 4.72
CA PRO A 120 5.75 -9.70 3.27
C PRO A 120 4.58 -9.07 2.53
N SER A 121 4.88 -8.39 1.42
CA SER A 121 3.88 -7.76 0.58
C SER A 121 3.01 -8.80 -0.10
N LEU A 122 1.74 -8.46 -0.29
CA LEU A 122 0.82 -9.26 -1.10
C LEU A 122 0.90 -8.78 -2.55
N ARG A 123 1.01 -9.73 -3.48
CA ARG A 123 1.02 -9.45 -4.93
C ARG A 123 -0.14 -10.19 -5.55
N ILE A 124 -1.18 -9.46 -5.95
CA ILE A 124 -2.39 -10.03 -6.52
C ILE A 124 -2.27 -10.07 -8.03
N ASP A 125 -2.33 -11.26 -8.62
CA ASP A 125 -2.32 -11.43 -10.07
C ASP A 125 -3.76 -11.32 -10.58
N VAL A 126 -4.07 -10.22 -11.27
CA VAL A 126 -5.43 -9.95 -11.74
C VAL A 126 -5.87 -10.90 -12.85
N LEU A 127 -4.94 -11.66 -13.45
CA LEU A 127 -5.29 -12.69 -14.44
C LEU A 127 -5.88 -13.94 -13.81
N THR A 128 -5.42 -14.31 -12.60
CA THR A 128 -5.79 -15.57 -11.95
C THR A 128 -6.72 -15.38 -10.77
N GLU A 129 -6.63 -14.22 -10.11
CA GLU A 129 -7.44 -13.91 -8.93
C GLU A 129 -8.58 -12.97 -9.31
N PHE A 130 -9.80 -13.49 -9.40
CA PHE A 130 -10.96 -12.70 -9.79
C PHE A 130 -11.54 -11.89 -8.63
N ASP A 131 -11.37 -12.36 -7.39
CA ASP A 131 -11.84 -11.66 -6.21
C ASP A 131 -10.64 -11.05 -5.47
N HIS A 132 -10.26 -9.85 -5.87
CA HIS A 132 -9.11 -9.15 -5.29
C HIS A 132 -9.37 -8.81 -3.82
N ASP A 133 -10.62 -8.47 -3.48
CA ASP A 133 -11.00 -8.12 -2.12
C ASP A 133 -10.81 -9.30 -1.17
N GLN A 134 -11.23 -10.49 -1.59
CA GLN A 134 -11.07 -11.68 -0.76
C GLN A 134 -9.61 -12.06 -0.61
N CYS A 135 -8.82 -11.94 -1.66
CA CYS A 135 -7.40 -12.22 -1.62
C CYS A 135 -6.70 -11.32 -0.60
N ALA A 136 -7.03 -10.03 -0.62
CA ALA A 136 -6.48 -9.08 0.33
C ALA A 136 -6.97 -9.35 1.76
N GLU A 137 -8.24 -9.71 1.92
CA GLU A 137 -8.81 -10.04 3.22
C GLU A 137 -8.12 -11.24 3.86
N GLU A 138 -7.82 -12.27 3.08
CA GLU A 138 -7.12 -13.46 3.57
C GLU A 138 -5.68 -13.15 3.99
N TRP A 139 -5.05 -12.18 3.35
CA TRP A 139 -3.70 -11.74 3.68
C TRP A 139 -3.67 -10.83 4.93
N LEU A 140 -4.74 -10.08 5.18
CA LEU A 140 -4.78 -9.02 6.18
C LEU A 140 -4.31 -9.45 7.57
N PRO A 141 -4.62 -10.67 8.07
CA PRO A 141 -4.11 -11.10 9.39
C PRO A 141 -2.58 -11.10 9.50
N ASN A 142 -1.86 -11.29 8.40
CA ASN A 142 -0.40 -11.21 8.40
C ASN A 142 0.07 -9.81 8.77
N PHE A 143 -0.68 -8.81 8.38
CA PHE A 143 -0.40 -7.42 8.70
C PHE A 143 -0.83 -7.08 10.13
N THR A 144 -2.07 -7.38 10.49
CA THR A 144 -2.62 -6.99 11.80
C THR A 144 -1.93 -7.71 12.96
N SER A 145 -1.43 -8.92 12.74
CA SER A 145 -0.74 -9.67 13.80
C SER A 145 0.60 -9.03 14.19
N GLN A 146 1.13 -8.12 13.39
CA GLN A 146 2.40 -7.45 13.64
C GLN A 146 2.25 -6.03 14.20
N LEU A 147 1.04 -5.60 14.41
CA LEU A 147 0.77 -4.23 14.92
C LEU A 147 0.76 -4.14 16.43
#